data_5c5b0398f90c10962f5a8f5480abccc2
#
_entry.id   5c5b0398f90c10962f5a8f5480abccc2
#
_cell.length_a   1.000
_cell.length_b   1.000
_cell.length_c   1.000
_cell.angle_alpha   90.00
_cell.angle_beta   90.00
_cell.angle_gamma   90.00
#
_symmetry.space_group_name_H-M   'P 1'
#
loop_
_entity.id
_entity.type
_entity.pdbx_description
1 polymer ?
#
loop_
_entity_poly.entity_id
_entity_poly.type
_entity_poly.pdbx_seq_one_letter_code
_entity_poly.pdbx_strand_id
1 'polypeptide(L)'
;MFNAEKVKNECVAWIRDFFEKNGKDCNAVVGISGGKDSSIAAALCVEALGKDRVIGVLMPQGEQHDIDMAYMLVNHLGIKHYVVNVKNAVDGILNSLPSDLEVTAQTVQNIPPRIRMSTLYAVSQSVNGRVCNFIRWGSATN
;
A
#
# COMPACT_ATOMS: atom_id res chain seq x y z
N MET A 1 -11.57 -13.39 -25.07
CA MET A 1 -10.29 -12.68 -25.23
C MET A 1 -10.13 -11.63 -24.15
N PHE A 2 -8.99 -11.61 -23.51
CA PHE A 2 -8.69 -10.63 -22.47
C PHE A 2 -8.57 -9.22 -23.07
N ASN A 3 -9.32 -8.27 -22.54
CA ASN A 3 -9.28 -6.88 -22.96
C ASN A 3 -8.80 -6.04 -21.77
N ALA A 4 -7.55 -5.62 -21.81
CA ALA A 4 -6.92 -4.88 -20.72
C ALA A 4 -7.59 -3.52 -20.46
N GLU A 5 -8.01 -2.83 -21.51
CA GLU A 5 -8.70 -1.55 -21.38
C GLU A 5 -10.05 -1.71 -20.69
N LYS A 6 -10.80 -2.73 -21.05
CA LYS A 6 -12.09 -3.03 -20.42
C LYS A 6 -11.92 -3.36 -18.93
N VAL A 7 -10.94 -4.20 -18.60
CA VAL A 7 -10.65 -4.56 -17.21
C VAL A 7 -10.23 -3.32 -16.41
N LYS A 8 -9.37 -2.48 -16.99
CA LYS A 8 -8.97 -1.22 -16.37
C LYS A 8 -10.17 -0.33 -16.09
N ASN A 9 -11.05 -0.16 -17.06
CA ASN A 9 -12.24 0.69 -16.92
C ASN A 9 -13.19 0.15 -15.86
N GLU A 10 -13.34 -1.17 -15.78
CA GLU A 10 -14.15 -1.80 -14.74
C GLU A 10 -13.55 -1.58 -13.34
N CYS A 11 -12.23 -1.70 -13.20
CA CYS A 11 -11.55 -1.43 -11.93
C CYS A 11 -11.70 0.03 -11.50
N VAL A 12 -11.53 0.96 -12.44
CA VAL A 12 -11.69 2.39 -12.17
C VAL A 12 -13.12 2.70 -11.73
N ALA A 13 -14.10 2.15 -12.42
CA ALA A 13 -15.51 2.33 -12.08
C ALA A 13 -15.82 1.77 -10.70
N TRP A 14 -15.25 0.58 -10.37
CA TRP A 14 -15.43 -0.03 -9.06
C TRP A 14 -14.86 0.82 -7.95
N ILE A 15 -13.66 1.39 -8.15
CA ILE A 15 -13.01 2.26 -7.17
C ILE A 15 -13.86 3.51 -6.94
N ARG A 16 -14.32 4.16 -8.01
CA ARG A 16 -15.18 5.34 -7.89
C ARG A 16 -16.45 5.03 -7.09
N ASP A 17 -17.10 3.92 -7.41
CA ASP A 17 -18.33 3.51 -6.75
C ASP A 17 -18.09 3.20 -5.27
N PHE A 18 -16.99 2.48 -4.96
CA PHE A 18 -16.63 2.18 -3.59
C PHE A 18 -16.45 3.44 -2.74
N PHE A 19 -15.68 4.42 -3.25
CA PHE A 19 -15.43 5.66 -2.51
C PHE A 19 -16.68 6.52 -2.42
N GLU A 20 -17.52 6.51 -3.42
CA GLU A 20 -18.78 7.25 -3.36
C GLU A 20 -19.71 6.71 -2.27
N LYS A 21 -19.76 5.39 -2.09
CA LYS A 21 -20.63 4.75 -1.10
C LYS A 21 -20.02 4.69 0.30
N ASN A 22 -18.70 4.56 0.41
CA ASN A 22 -18.03 4.25 1.68
C ASN A 22 -17.07 5.35 2.14
N GLY A 23 -16.88 6.39 1.38
CA GLY A 23 -15.97 7.46 1.77
C GLY A 23 -15.85 8.53 0.71
N LYS A 24 -16.94 9.24 0.45
CA LYS A 24 -17.02 10.26 -0.61
C LYS A 24 -15.93 11.31 -0.48
N ASP A 25 -15.59 11.71 0.74
CA ASP A 25 -14.57 12.72 1.00
C ASP A 25 -13.26 12.09 1.47
N CYS A 26 -13.12 10.77 1.40
CA CYS A 26 -11.93 10.09 1.87
C CYS A 26 -10.85 10.03 0.80
N ASN A 27 -9.60 9.98 1.25
CA ASN A 27 -8.45 9.76 0.39
C ASN A 27 -8.20 8.27 0.20
N ALA A 28 -7.62 7.89 -0.93
CA ALA A 28 -7.12 6.54 -1.14
C ALA A 28 -5.67 6.47 -0.66
N VAL A 29 -5.38 5.56 0.26
CA VAL A 29 -4.03 5.37 0.80
C VAL A 29 -3.47 4.07 0.23
N VAL A 30 -2.37 4.16 -0.49
CA VAL A 30 -1.78 3.03 -1.22
C VAL A 30 -0.34 2.81 -0.77
N GLY A 31 -0.01 1.58 -0.40
CA GLY A 31 1.37 1.20 -0.13
C GLY A 31 2.15 1.08 -1.45
N ILE A 32 3.29 1.76 -1.54
CA ILE A 32 4.12 1.79 -2.75
C ILE A 32 5.41 1.03 -2.47
N SER A 33 5.60 -0.11 -3.12
CA SER A 33 6.78 -0.96 -2.92
C SER A 33 7.83 -0.83 -4.02
N GLY A 34 7.49 -0.18 -5.12
CA GLY A 34 8.32 -0.16 -6.33
C GLY A 34 8.02 -1.32 -7.28
N GLY A 35 7.21 -2.29 -6.86
CA GLY A 35 6.78 -3.38 -7.71
C GLY A 35 5.60 -3.00 -8.60
N LYS A 36 5.32 -3.86 -9.60
CA LYS A 36 4.28 -3.57 -10.59
C LYS A 36 2.87 -3.53 -10.00
N ASP A 37 2.57 -4.38 -9.02
CA ASP A 37 1.22 -4.48 -8.47
C ASP A 37 0.82 -3.23 -7.71
N SER A 38 1.72 -2.70 -6.89
CA SER A 38 1.48 -1.44 -6.19
C SER A 38 1.42 -0.25 -7.15
N SER A 39 2.23 -0.30 -8.22
CA SER A 39 2.20 0.73 -9.26
C SER A 39 0.86 0.77 -9.98
N ILE A 40 0.31 -0.39 -10.31
CA ILE A 40 -0.99 -0.51 -10.95
C ILE A 40 -2.09 -0.01 -10.02
N ALA A 41 -2.07 -0.42 -8.75
CA ALA A 41 -3.07 0.02 -7.77
C ALA A 41 -3.07 1.54 -7.62
N ALA A 42 -1.89 2.15 -7.51
CA ALA A 42 -1.77 3.59 -7.37
C ALA A 42 -2.28 4.32 -8.61
N ALA A 43 -1.90 3.83 -9.81
CA ALA A 43 -2.33 4.44 -11.07
C ALA A 43 -3.86 4.36 -11.26
N LEU A 44 -4.46 3.22 -10.91
CA LEU A 44 -5.91 3.05 -10.99
C LEU A 44 -6.65 3.99 -10.03
N CYS A 45 -6.12 4.16 -8.82
CA CYS A 45 -6.71 5.10 -7.86
C CYS A 45 -6.63 6.54 -8.35
N VAL A 46 -5.50 6.94 -8.94
CA VAL A 46 -5.34 8.28 -9.52
C VAL A 46 -6.34 8.51 -10.64
N GLU A 47 -6.51 7.53 -11.52
CA GLU A 47 -7.46 7.64 -12.61
C GLU A 47 -8.91 7.70 -12.10
N ALA A 48 -9.22 6.95 -11.04
CA ALA A 48 -10.56 6.92 -10.48
C ALA A 48 -10.92 8.18 -9.70
N LEU A 49 -9.98 8.69 -8.90
CA LEU A 49 -10.27 9.73 -7.91
C LEU A 49 -9.54 11.04 -8.16
N GLY A 50 -8.53 11.04 -9.00
CA GLY A 50 -7.64 12.18 -9.21
C GLY A 50 -6.46 12.17 -8.23
N LYS A 51 -5.37 12.79 -8.65
CA LYS A 51 -4.10 12.76 -7.89
C LYS A 51 -4.20 13.40 -6.50
N ASP A 52 -5.10 14.36 -6.32
CA ASP A 52 -5.23 15.09 -5.05
C ASP A 52 -5.87 14.22 -3.94
N ARG A 53 -6.50 13.11 -4.31
CA ARG A 53 -7.16 12.21 -3.38
C ARG A 53 -6.40 10.90 -3.18
N VAL A 54 -5.18 10.76 -3.73
CA VAL A 54 -4.38 9.55 -3.59
C VAL A 54 -3.10 9.89 -2.82
N ILE A 55 -2.82 9.11 -1.79
CA ILE A 55 -1.64 9.26 -0.97
C ILE A 55 -0.85 7.96 -1.00
N GLY A 56 0.42 8.05 -1.39
CA GLY A 56 1.32 6.92 -1.40
C GLY A 56 2.08 6.80 -0.09
N VAL A 57 2.28 5.59 0.38
CA VAL A 57 3.11 5.32 1.55
C VAL A 57 4.23 4.37 1.16
N LEU A 58 5.46 4.85 1.25
CA LEU A 58 6.65 4.08 0.98
C LEU A 58 7.16 3.53 2.31
N MET A 59 7.32 2.21 2.41
CA MET A 59 7.65 1.56 3.69
C MET A 59 8.89 0.68 3.53
N PRO A 60 10.08 1.28 3.33
CA PRO A 60 11.31 0.49 3.24
C PRO A 60 11.66 -0.12 4.60
N GLN A 61 12.38 -1.24 4.56
CA GLN A 61 12.96 -1.86 5.75
C GLN A 61 14.47 -1.68 5.71
N GLY A 62 14.96 -0.61 6.35
CA GLY A 62 16.36 -0.24 6.26
C GLY A 62 16.67 0.37 4.90
N GLU A 63 17.78 -0.03 4.31
CA GLU A 63 18.11 0.31 2.93
C GLU A 63 17.41 -0.66 1.99
N GLN A 64 16.74 -0.14 0.98
CA GLN A 64 16.02 -0.97 0.02
C GLN A 64 16.32 -0.47 -1.39
N HIS A 65 16.77 -1.39 -2.25
CA HIS A 65 17.17 -1.05 -3.62
C HIS A 65 16.03 -0.54 -4.47
N ASP A 66 14.81 -0.99 -4.19
CA ASP A 66 13.64 -0.64 -5.00
C ASP A 66 12.99 0.69 -4.61
N ILE A 67 13.55 1.39 -3.61
CA ILE A 67 12.96 2.64 -3.15
C ILE A 67 12.98 3.72 -4.24
N ASP A 68 14.01 3.72 -5.10
CA ASP A 68 14.10 4.68 -6.20
C ASP A 68 12.95 4.51 -7.18
N MET A 69 12.54 3.27 -7.46
CA MET A 69 11.39 2.99 -8.33
C MET A 69 10.10 3.51 -7.71
N ALA A 70 9.96 3.39 -6.40
CA ALA A 70 8.80 3.92 -5.68
C ALA A 70 8.76 5.46 -5.76
N TYR A 71 9.88 6.12 -5.57
CA TYR A 71 9.96 7.58 -5.73
C TYR A 71 9.63 8.02 -7.15
N MET A 72 10.14 7.31 -8.15
CA MET A 72 9.83 7.62 -9.55
C MET A 72 8.33 7.54 -9.80
N LEU A 73 7.68 6.53 -9.27
CA LEU A 73 6.24 6.35 -9.45
C LEU A 73 5.43 7.49 -8.82
N VAL A 74 5.70 7.83 -7.55
CA VAL A 74 4.93 8.89 -6.89
C VAL A 74 5.16 10.25 -7.53
N ASN A 75 6.37 10.50 -8.03
CA ASN A 75 6.68 11.72 -8.76
C ASN A 75 5.98 11.77 -10.12
N HIS A 76 5.95 10.64 -10.82
CA HIS A 76 5.28 10.54 -12.12
C HIS A 76 3.76 10.76 -11.98
N LEU A 77 3.16 10.16 -10.95
CA LEU A 77 1.73 10.32 -10.71
C LEU A 77 1.37 11.67 -10.09
N GLY A 78 2.35 12.37 -9.54
CA GLY A 78 2.13 13.68 -8.89
C GLY A 78 1.33 13.59 -7.61
N ILE A 79 1.39 12.47 -6.90
CA ILE A 79 0.64 12.26 -5.67
C ILE A 79 1.47 12.63 -4.44
N LYS A 80 0.78 13.01 -3.38
CA LYS A 80 1.40 13.19 -2.08
C LYS A 80 1.85 11.82 -1.54
N HIS A 81 3.00 11.79 -0.88
CA HIS A 81 3.51 10.55 -0.32
C HIS A 81 4.20 10.77 1.03
N TYR A 82 4.23 9.70 1.80
CA TYR A 82 4.99 9.63 3.06
C TYR A 82 5.97 8.47 2.97
N VAL A 83 7.11 8.61 3.64
CA VAL A 83 8.10 7.55 3.74
C VAL A 83 8.19 7.12 5.20
N VAL A 84 7.89 5.86 5.47
CA VAL A 84 7.95 5.29 6.81
C VAL A 84 8.87 4.07 6.77
N ASN A 85 10.06 4.19 7.34
CA ASN A 85 10.99 3.07 7.42
C ASN A 85 10.52 2.14 8.54
N VAL A 86 10.21 0.90 8.20
CA VAL A 86 9.64 -0.07 9.15
C VAL A 86 10.69 -0.89 9.89
N LYS A 87 11.97 -0.68 9.61
CA LYS A 87 13.05 -1.45 10.22
C LYS A 87 13.01 -1.40 11.74
N ASN A 88 12.86 -0.22 12.33
CA ASN A 88 12.87 -0.08 13.78
C ASN A 88 11.70 -0.81 14.44
N ALA A 89 10.53 -0.80 13.80
CA ALA A 89 9.37 -1.53 14.32
C ALA A 89 9.57 -3.04 14.25
N VAL A 90 10.12 -3.53 13.15
CA VAL A 90 10.45 -4.95 12.99
C VAL A 90 11.48 -5.38 14.03
N ASP A 91 12.57 -4.63 14.15
CA ASP A 91 13.63 -4.91 15.10
C ASP A 91 13.12 -4.83 16.55
N GLY A 92 12.22 -3.89 16.82
CA GLY A 92 11.60 -3.73 18.12
C GLY A 92 10.83 -4.98 18.57
N ILE A 93 10.06 -5.57 17.65
CA ILE A 93 9.35 -6.81 17.93
C ILE A 93 10.35 -7.95 18.18
N LEU A 94 11.31 -8.12 17.27
CA LEU A 94 12.27 -9.21 17.36
C LEU A 94 13.11 -9.10 18.64
N ASN A 95 13.52 -7.90 19.02
CA ASN A 95 14.32 -7.67 20.21
C ASN A 95 13.51 -7.82 21.50
N SER A 96 12.19 -7.75 21.42
CA SER A 96 11.29 -7.87 22.58
C SER A 96 10.84 -9.30 22.84
N LEU A 97 11.09 -10.22 21.91
CA LEU A 97 10.73 -11.62 22.10
C LEU A 97 11.59 -12.26 23.20
N PRO A 98 11.01 -13.20 24.00
CA PRO A 98 11.77 -13.87 25.04
C PRO A 98 12.99 -14.62 24.49
N SER A 99 14.07 -14.64 25.26
CA SER A 99 15.32 -15.25 24.81
C SER A 99 15.24 -16.77 24.67
N ASP A 100 14.29 -17.41 25.38
CA ASP A 100 14.04 -18.86 25.28
C ASP A 100 13.11 -19.24 24.13
N LEU A 101 12.57 -18.26 23.42
CA LEU A 101 11.72 -18.51 22.25
C LEU A 101 12.59 -18.74 21.01
N GLU A 102 12.37 -19.87 20.35
CA GLU A 102 13.07 -20.18 19.12
C GLU A 102 12.35 -19.50 17.94
N VAL A 103 12.91 -18.41 17.46
CA VAL A 103 12.31 -17.62 16.38
C VAL A 103 12.64 -18.28 15.05
N THR A 104 11.60 -18.64 14.30
CA THR A 104 11.78 -19.30 12.99
C THR A 104 12.01 -18.27 11.89
N ALA A 105 12.58 -18.73 10.77
CA ALA A 105 12.76 -17.90 9.58
C ALA A 105 11.41 -17.39 9.06
N GLN A 106 10.38 -18.20 9.15
CA GLN A 106 9.03 -17.81 8.73
C GLN A 106 8.50 -16.64 9.55
N THR A 107 8.76 -16.66 10.87
CA THR A 107 8.39 -15.54 11.75
C THR A 107 9.05 -14.25 11.29
N VAL A 108 10.36 -14.29 11.02
CA VAL A 108 11.11 -13.11 10.58
C VAL A 108 10.57 -12.58 9.26
N GLN A 109 10.20 -13.45 8.33
CA GLN A 109 9.67 -13.06 7.04
C GLN A 109 8.26 -12.46 7.11
N ASN A 110 7.46 -12.88 8.10
CA ASN A 110 6.06 -12.50 8.18
C ASN A 110 5.80 -11.23 9.01
N ILE A 111 6.78 -10.78 9.78
CA ILE A 111 6.63 -9.55 10.57
C ILE A 111 6.55 -8.30 9.69
N PRO A 112 7.46 -8.08 8.72
CA PRO A 112 7.41 -6.86 7.92
C PRO A 112 6.08 -6.60 7.19
N PRO A 113 5.44 -7.58 6.53
CA PRO A 113 4.15 -7.34 5.89
C PRO A 113 3.07 -6.87 6.86
N ARG A 114 3.05 -7.41 8.08
CA ARG A 114 2.07 -7.03 9.09
C ARG A 114 2.32 -5.63 9.62
N ILE A 115 3.58 -5.27 9.82
CA ILE A 115 3.96 -3.90 10.23
C ILE A 115 3.59 -2.90 9.15
N ARG A 116 3.82 -3.24 7.88
CA ARG A 116 3.44 -2.38 6.76
C ARG A 116 1.94 -2.17 6.71
N MET A 117 1.15 -3.21 6.94
CA MET A 117 -0.30 -3.07 6.99
C MET A 117 -0.75 -2.17 8.14
N SER A 118 -0.16 -2.33 9.32
CA SER A 118 -0.44 -1.46 10.47
C SER A 118 -0.08 0.00 10.17
N THR A 119 1.03 0.22 9.48
CA THR A 119 1.48 1.54 9.07
C THR A 119 0.48 2.19 8.11
N LEU A 120 0.00 1.42 7.13
CA LEU A 120 -1.01 1.91 6.19
C LEU A 120 -2.29 2.34 6.90
N TYR A 121 -2.75 1.55 7.86
CA TYR A 121 -3.94 1.91 8.63
C TYR A 121 -3.71 3.14 9.50
N ALA A 122 -2.52 3.28 10.09
CA ALA A 122 -2.18 4.46 10.87
C ALA A 122 -2.22 5.74 10.01
N VAL A 123 -1.62 5.70 8.83
CA VAL A 123 -1.66 6.82 7.89
C VAL A 123 -3.09 7.08 7.43
N SER A 124 -3.81 6.03 7.07
CA SER A 124 -5.18 6.13 6.58
C SER A 124 -6.11 6.81 7.57
N GLN A 125 -6.04 6.42 8.82
CA GLN A 125 -6.86 7.04 9.86
C GLN A 125 -6.49 8.51 10.10
N SER A 126 -5.22 8.84 9.94
CA SER A 126 -4.71 10.19 10.18
C SER A 126 -5.04 11.17 9.05
N VAL A 127 -5.28 10.68 7.84
CA VAL A 127 -5.56 11.52 6.66
C VAL A 127 -7.00 11.38 6.16
N ASN A 128 -7.89 10.83 6.94
CA ASN A 128 -9.26 10.53 6.53
C ASN A 128 -9.27 9.70 5.24
N GLY A 129 -8.61 8.55 5.30
CA GLY A 129 -8.41 7.72 4.12
C GLY A 129 -9.01 6.32 4.22
N ARG A 130 -8.95 5.63 3.10
CA ARG A 130 -9.25 4.21 3.00
C ARG A 130 -8.05 3.51 2.36
N VAL A 131 -7.63 2.41 2.94
CA VAL A 131 -6.50 1.65 2.43
C VAL A 131 -6.93 0.92 1.15
N CYS A 132 -6.19 1.17 0.07
CA CYS A 132 -6.37 0.46 -1.20
C CYS A 132 -5.16 -0.43 -1.42
N ASN A 133 -5.37 -1.73 -1.40
CA ASN A 133 -4.30 -2.71 -1.58
C ASN A 133 -4.73 -3.74 -2.61
N PHE A 134 -3.93 -3.88 -3.66
CA PHE A 134 -4.21 -4.80 -4.76
C PHE A 134 -4.34 -6.25 -4.30
N ILE A 135 -3.50 -6.68 -3.35
CA ILE A 135 -3.54 -8.04 -2.81
C ILE A 135 -4.90 -8.34 -2.17
N ARG A 136 -5.47 -7.36 -1.49
CA ARG A 136 -6.77 -7.51 -0.83
C ARG A 136 -7.90 -7.72 -1.84
N TRP A 137 -7.80 -7.08 -3.01
CA TRP A 137 -8.78 -7.28 -4.08
C TRP A 137 -8.68 -8.69 -4.66
N GLY A 138 -7.45 -9.18 -4.86
CA GLY A 138 -7.22 -10.54 -5.34
C GLY A 138 -7.77 -11.59 -4.38
N SER A 139 -7.60 -11.41 -3.08
CA SER A 139 -8.12 -12.35 -2.08
C SER A 139 -9.64 -12.31 -1.97
N ALA A 140 -10.27 -11.19 -2.33
CA ALA A 140 -11.73 -11.08 -2.30
C ALA A 140 -12.40 -11.83 -3.46
N THR A 141 -11.65 -12.20 -4.49
CA THR A 141 -12.17 -12.93 -5.65
C THR A 141 -11.98 -14.44 -5.57
N ASN A 142 -11.31 -14.92 -4.54
CA ASN A 142 -11.09 -16.37 -4.33
C ASN A 142 -12.16 -16.98 -3.42
#